data_d26dc1ec2f9fb3abdad04b7b6d54ead6
#
_entry.id   d26dc1ec2f9fb3abdad04b7b6d54ead6
#
_cell.length_a   1.000
_cell.length_b   1.000
_cell.length_c   1.000
_cell.angle_alpha   90.00
_cell.angle_beta   90.00
_cell.angle_gamma   90.00
#
_symmetry.space_group_name_H-M   'P 1'
#
loop_
_entity.id
_entity.type
_entity.pdbx_description
1 polymer ?
#
loop_
_entity_poly.entity_id
_entity_poly.type
_entity_poly.pdbx_seq_one_letter_code
_entity_poly.pdbx_strand_id
1 'polypeptide(L)'
;MKIIDLFCGIGGLSLGFEQAGFEVCAAVDMWADAVKTYNHNRKDKVAKVISVEDFNDKELSTIIANEKITGIIGGPPCQGFSTVGKREVDDPRNKMYLEFYKAVKLVDPDFFVMENVKGMLTLNKGAFVKDLLKRFGEDG
;
A
#
# COMPACT_ATOMS: atom_id res chain seq x y z
N MET A 1 2.69 17.33 -5.20
CA MET A 1 3.30 16.32 -4.31
C MET A 1 3.07 14.95 -4.94
N LYS A 2 4.16 14.20 -5.17
CA LYS A 2 4.13 12.89 -5.84
C LYS A 2 3.99 11.76 -4.82
N ILE A 3 3.10 10.83 -5.10
CA ILE A 3 2.83 9.68 -4.23
C ILE A 3 2.81 8.37 -5.01
N ILE A 4 3.06 7.27 -4.29
CA ILE A 4 2.95 5.89 -4.79
C ILE A 4 1.76 5.23 -4.08
N ASP A 5 0.92 4.50 -4.83
CA ASP A 5 -0.20 3.72 -4.28
C ASP A 5 0.14 2.22 -4.32
N LEU A 6 0.31 1.63 -3.14
CA LEU A 6 0.57 0.19 -2.98
C LEU A 6 -0.74 -0.54 -2.68
N PHE A 7 -0.93 -1.72 -3.26
CA PHE A 7 -2.20 -2.45 -3.19
C PHE A 7 -3.36 -1.63 -3.77
N CYS A 8 -3.11 -0.98 -4.91
CA CYS A 8 -3.97 0.07 -5.44
C CYS A 8 -5.37 -0.41 -5.87
N GLY A 9 -5.55 -1.70 -6.09
CA GLY A 9 -6.81 -2.25 -6.59
C GLY A 9 -7.29 -1.53 -7.85
N ILE A 10 -8.54 -1.10 -7.88
CA ILE A 10 -9.12 -0.31 -8.97
C ILE A 10 -8.86 1.20 -8.83
N GLY A 11 -8.15 1.63 -7.77
CA GLY A 11 -7.68 3.00 -7.58
C GLY A 11 -8.62 3.93 -6.80
N GLY A 12 -9.40 3.40 -5.86
CA GLY A 12 -10.29 4.23 -5.04
C GLY A 12 -9.53 5.21 -4.15
N LEU A 13 -8.47 4.73 -3.48
CA LEU A 13 -7.62 5.57 -2.63
C LEU A 13 -6.85 6.60 -3.45
N SER A 14 -6.22 6.18 -4.54
CA SER A 14 -5.59 7.07 -5.53
C SER A 14 -6.50 8.20 -5.96
N LEU A 15 -7.76 7.90 -6.32
CA LEU A 15 -8.72 8.91 -6.78
C LEU A 15 -8.97 10.00 -5.72
N GLY A 16 -9.09 9.61 -4.44
CA GLY A 16 -9.26 10.56 -3.35
C GLY A 16 -8.06 11.50 -3.19
N PHE A 17 -6.85 10.97 -3.30
CA PHE A 17 -5.62 11.77 -3.23
C PHE A 17 -5.45 12.66 -4.47
N GLU A 18 -5.77 12.18 -5.68
CA GLU A 18 -5.76 12.98 -6.91
C GLU A 18 -6.73 14.17 -6.81
N GLN A 19 -7.93 13.97 -6.27
CA GLN A 19 -8.90 15.05 -6.01
C GLN A 19 -8.40 16.08 -4.99
N ALA A 20 -7.55 15.65 -4.06
CA ALA A 20 -6.89 16.53 -3.09
C ALA A 20 -5.63 17.24 -3.65
N GLY A 21 -5.31 17.05 -4.93
CA GLY A 21 -4.19 17.72 -5.60
C GLY A 21 -2.85 16.98 -5.52
N PHE A 22 -2.85 15.70 -5.15
CA PHE A 22 -1.67 14.86 -5.24
C PHE A 22 -1.54 14.26 -6.64
N GLU A 23 -0.32 13.97 -7.05
CA GLU A 23 0.00 13.26 -8.29
C GLU A 23 0.38 11.82 -7.95
N VAL A 24 -0.42 10.85 -8.38
CA VAL A 24 -0.05 9.44 -8.28
C VAL A 24 0.90 9.10 -9.41
N CYS A 25 2.19 9.05 -9.13
CA CYS A 25 3.22 8.77 -10.14
C CYS A 25 3.41 7.27 -10.41
N ALA A 26 3.01 6.41 -9.48
CA ALA A 26 2.99 4.97 -9.66
C ALA A 26 1.91 4.32 -8.78
N ALA A 27 1.38 3.21 -9.26
CA ALA A 27 0.49 2.35 -8.51
C ALA A 27 0.83 0.88 -8.78
N VAL A 28 0.75 0.02 -7.79
CA VAL A 28 1.04 -1.40 -7.95
C VAL A 28 -0.02 -2.27 -7.29
N ASP A 29 -0.36 -3.35 -7.95
CA ASP A 29 -1.23 -4.41 -7.44
C ASP A 29 -0.90 -5.73 -8.13
N MET A 30 -1.05 -6.85 -7.44
CA MET A 30 -0.83 -8.17 -8.01
C MET A 30 -2.00 -8.65 -8.90
N TRP A 31 -3.18 -8.03 -8.76
CA TRP A 31 -4.39 -8.43 -9.47
C TRP A 31 -4.51 -7.70 -10.81
N ALA A 32 -4.21 -8.42 -11.90
CA ALA A 32 -4.15 -7.85 -13.26
C ALA A 32 -5.46 -7.17 -13.71
N ASP A 33 -6.63 -7.72 -13.36
CA ASP A 33 -7.92 -7.12 -13.76
C ASP A 33 -8.19 -5.81 -13.02
N ALA A 34 -7.73 -5.70 -11.76
CA ALA A 34 -7.81 -4.46 -10.99
C ALA A 34 -6.91 -3.39 -11.62
N VAL A 35 -5.67 -3.72 -11.94
CA VAL A 35 -4.72 -2.83 -12.63
C VAL A 35 -5.26 -2.39 -14.00
N LYS A 36 -5.84 -3.30 -14.75
CA LYS A 36 -6.50 -2.97 -16.03
C LYS A 36 -7.63 -1.96 -15.83
N THR A 37 -8.47 -2.15 -14.83
CA THR A 37 -9.56 -1.24 -14.47
C THR A 37 -9.02 0.12 -14.01
N TYR A 38 -7.99 0.11 -13.15
CA TYR A 38 -7.29 1.31 -12.71
C TYR A 38 -6.86 2.16 -13.91
N ASN A 39 -6.10 1.54 -14.83
CA ASN A 39 -5.56 2.21 -16.01
C ASN A 39 -6.63 2.59 -17.03
N HIS A 40 -7.77 1.86 -17.11
CA HIS A 40 -8.88 2.21 -17.98
C HIS A 40 -9.54 3.54 -17.58
N ASN A 41 -9.63 3.78 -16.27
CA ASN A 41 -10.31 4.93 -15.70
C ASN A 41 -9.42 6.20 -15.61
N ARG A 42 -8.16 6.12 -16.04
CA ARG A 42 -7.21 7.24 -15.94
C ARG A 42 -6.52 7.54 -17.27
N LYS A 43 -6.14 8.81 -17.46
CA LYS A 43 -5.35 9.24 -18.63
C LYS A 43 -3.93 8.69 -18.52
N ASP A 44 -3.35 8.83 -17.31
CA ASP A 44 -1.99 8.39 -17.00
C ASP A 44 -2.06 6.94 -16.48
N LYS A 45 -1.57 6.02 -17.30
CA LYS A 45 -1.61 4.57 -17.02
C LYS A 45 -0.45 4.15 -16.14
N VAL A 46 -0.43 4.65 -14.90
CA VAL A 46 0.69 4.49 -13.96
C VAL A 46 0.65 3.17 -13.17
N ALA A 47 -0.47 2.43 -13.22
CA ALA A 47 -0.58 1.18 -12.48
C ALA A 47 0.10 0.02 -13.21
N LYS A 48 0.86 -0.78 -12.45
CA LYS A 48 1.60 -1.96 -12.91
C LYS A 48 1.15 -3.21 -12.14
N VAL A 49 1.17 -4.35 -12.84
CA VAL A 49 0.93 -5.66 -12.22
C VAL A 49 2.22 -6.11 -11.55
N ILE A 50 2.37 -5.80 -10.28
CA ILE A 50 3.53 -6.13 -9.46
C ILE A 50 3.02 -6.49 -8.06
N SER A 51 3.50 -7.62 -7.49
CA SER A 51 3.30 -7.89 -6.07
C SER A 51 4.11 -6.90 -5.24
N VAL A 52 3.52 -6.40 -4.14
CA VAL A 52 4.27 -5.50 -3.25
C VAL A 52 5.47 -6.22 -2.61
N GLU A 53 5.44 -7.55 -2.50
CA GLU A 53 6.59 -8.36 -2.08
C GLU A 53 7.78 -8.25 -3.03
N ASP A 54 7.53 -8.01 -4.32
CA ASP A 54 8.55 -7.83 -5.37
C ASP A 54 8.95 -6.36 -5.57
N PHE A 55 8.32 -5.43 -4.82
CA PHE A 55 8.64 -4.01 -4.89
C PHE A 55 10.01 -3.75 -4.22
N ASN A 56 11.00 -3.42 -5.03
CA ASN A 56 12.40 -3.30 -4.63
C ASN A 56 13.08 -2.09 -5.28
N ASP A 57 14.37 -1.88 -5.01
CA ASP A 57 15.15 -0.75 -5.54
C ASP A 57 15.10 -0.62 -7.07
N LYS A 58 15.07 -1.75 -7.78
CA LYS A 58 15.00 -1.75 -9.25
C LYS A 58 13.65 -1.22 -9.72
N GLU A 59 12.56 -1.69 -9.13
CA GLU A 59 11.22 -1.20 -9.46
C GLU A 59 11.07 0.27 -9.08
N LEU A 60 11.55 0.64 -7.90
CA LEU A 60 11.53 2.02 -7.43
C LEU A 60 12.31 2.93 -8.39
N SER A 61 13.54 2.57 -8.78
CA SER A 61 14.36 3.38 -9.70
C SER A 61 13.72 3.57 -11.07
N THR A 62 12.92 2.60 -11.55
CA THR A 62 12.17 2.74 -12.81
C THR A 62 10.96 3.67 -12.68
N ILE A 63 10.45 3.84 -11.46
CA ILE A 63 9.26 4.65 -11.17
C ILE A 63 9.65 6.11 -10.96
N ILE A 64 10.65 6.35 -10.13
CA ILE A 64 10.94 7.71 -9.64
C ILE A 64 11.89 8.52 -10.53
N ALA A 65 12.61 7.89 -11.47
CA ALA A 65 13.48 8.60 -12.43
C ALA A 65 14.22 9.82 -11.83
N ASN A 66 14.74 9.71 -10.61
CA ASN A 66 15.36 10.76 -9.78
C ASN A 66 14.40 11.80 -9.18
N GLU A 67 13.10 11.55 -9.15
CA GLU A 67 12.13 12.43 -8.51
C GLU A 67 11.87 12.02 -7.05
N LYS A 68 11.73 13.00 -6.16
CA LYS A 68 11.39 12.74 -4.76
C LYS A 68 9.93 12.30 -4.64
N ILE A 69 9.72 11.14 -4.02
CA ILE A 69 8.40 10.68 -3.61
C ILE A 69 8.07 11.30 -2.25
N THR A 70 6.99 12.06 -2.22
CA THR A 70 6.54 12.77 -1.02
C THR A 70 5.74 11.85 -0.10
N GLY A 71 4.99 10.88 -0.67
CA GLY A 71 4.15 10.02 0.13
C GLY A 71 3.94 8.62 -0.43
N ILE A 72 3.64 7.68 0.46
CA ILE A 72 3.15 6.35 0.11
C ILE A 72 1.75 6.17 0.70
N ILE A 73 0.82 5.71 -0.12
CA ILE A 73 -0.51 5.32 0.31
C ILE A 73 -0.76 3.85 -0.01
N GLY A 74 -1.68 3.20 0.68
CA GLY A 74 -2.09 1.84 0.32
C GLY A 74 -2.96 1.15 1.34
N GLY A 75 -3.69 0.14 0.85
CA GLY A 75 -4.57 -0.71 1.66
C GLY A 75 -4.12 -2.17 1.60
N PRO A 76 -3.12 -2.61 2.39
CA PRO A 76 -2.68 -4.00 2.39
C PRO A 76 -3.85 -4.94 2.74
N PRO A 77 -3.95 -6.11 2.08
CA PRO A 77 -5.05 -7.04 2.31
C PRO A 77 -5.08 -7.54 3.77
N CYS A 78 -6.29 -7.67 4.29
CA CYS A 78 -6.55 -8.00 5.69
C CYS A 78 -7.57 -9.13 5.84
N GLN A 79 -7.52 -10.13 4.99
CA GLN A 79 -8.57 -11.16 4.96
C GLN A 79 -8.67 -11.94 6.27
N GLY A 80 -7.57 -12.16 6.97
CA GLY A 80 -7.58 -12.74 8.32
C GLY A 80 -8.12 -11.80 9.40
N PHE A 81 -8.20 -10.48 9.14
CA PHE A 81 -8.75 -9.50 10.07
C PHE A 81 -10.24 -9.26 9.88
N SER A 82 -10.82 -9.66 8.73
CA SER A 82 -12.22 -9.41 8.41
C SER A 82 -13.16 -10.13 9.38
N THR A 83 -14.17 -9.41 9.85
CA THR A 83 -15.24 -9.97 10.68
C THR A 83 -16.22 -10.85 9.87
N VAL A 84 -16.15 -10.80 8.55
CA VAL A 84 -17.04 -11.53 7.61
C VAL A 84 -16.44 -12.87 7.16
N GLY A 85 -15.14 -13.14 7.44
CA GLY A 85 -14.45 -14.39 7.08
C GLY A 85 -14.04 -15.23 8.29
N LYS A 86 -13.40 -16.38 8.03
CA LYS A 86 -12.69 -17.13 9.07
C LYS A 86 -11.50 -16.28 9.53
N ARG A 87 -11.52 -15.87 10.80
CA ARG A 87 -10.42 -15.12 11.42
C ARG A 87 -9.23 -16.07 11.64
N GLU A 88 -8.36 -16.17 10.65
CA GLU A 88 -7.15 -16.99 10.71
C GLU A 88 -5.95 -16.11 11.02
N VAL A 89 -5.40 -16.25 12.21
CA VAL A 89 -4.24 -15.46 12.67
C VAL A 89 -3.01 -15.76 11.81
N ASP A 90 -2.88 -16.98 11.31
CA ASP A 90 -1.74 -17.46 10.54
C ASP A 90 -1.89 -17.26 9.01
N ASP A 91 -2.93 -16.54 8.55
CA ASP A 91 -3.08 -16.25 7.11
C ASP A 91 -1.87 -15.43 6.62
N PRO A 92 -1.14 -15.89 5.58
CA PRO A 92 0.02 -15.18 5.04
C PRO A 92 -0.27 -13.71 4.66
N ARG A 93 -1.51 -13.44 4.24
CA ARG A 93 -1.96 -12.09 3.86
C ARG A 93 -1.97 -11.12 5.03
N ASN A 94 -2.02 -11.62 6.27
CA ASN A 94 -1.89 -10.80 7.46
C ASN A 94 -0.50 -10.17 7.61
N LYS A 95 0.48 -10.62 6.84
CA LYS A 95 1.86 -10.09 6.83
C LYS A 95 2.07 -9.00 5.78
N MET A 96 1.08 -8.72 4.92
CA MET A 96 1.22 -7.71 3.86
C MET A 96 1.44 -6.29 4.41
N TYR A 97 1.04 -5.99 5.64
CA TYR A 97 1.42 -4.74 6.30
C TYR A 97 2.95 -4.61 6.52
N LEU A 98 3.67 -5.74 6.64
CA LEU A 98 5.13 -5.75 6.72
C LEU A 98 5.76 -5.40 5.37
N GLU A 99 5.15 -5.83 4.27
CA GLU A 99 5.62 -5.45 2.93
C GLU A 99 5.37 -3.96 2.66
N PHE A 100 4.23 -3.43 3.14
CA PHE A 100 3.99 -1.99 3.13
C PHE A 100 5.07 -1.24 3.94
N TYR A 101 5.39 -1.70 5.16
CA TYR A 101 6.45 -1.14 5.98
C TYR A 101 7.81 -1.15 5.26
N LYS A 102 8.20 -2.28 4.64
CA LYS A 102 9.45 -2.37 3.86
C LYS A 102 9.48 -1.37 2.71
N ALA A 103 8.38 -1.20 1.99
CA ALA A 103 8.29 -0.22 0.91
C ALA A 103 8.43 1.22 1.42
N VAL A 104 7.82 1.55 2.57
CA VAL A 104 8.00 2.87 3.21
C VAL A 104 9.48 3.10 3.58
N LYS A 105 10.16 2.11 4.15
CA LYS A 105 11.60 2.20 4.46
C LYS A 105 12.46 2.34 3.22
N LEU A 106 12.10 1.68 2.13
CA LEU A 106 12.82 1.74 0.86
C LEU A 106 12.70 3.12 0.20
N VAL A 107 11.50 3.70 0.22
CA VAL A 107 11.20 4.98 -0.45
C VAL A 107 11.60 6.18 0.40
N ASP A 108 11.55 6.06 1.72
CA ASP A 108 11.81 7.12 2.71
C ASP A 108 10.98 8.41 2.42
N PRO A 109 9.64 8.30 2.37
CA PRO A 109 8.78 9.42 2.03
C PRO A 109 8.58 10.38 3.23
N ASP A 110 8.11 11.60 2.96
CA ASP A 110 7.76 12.58 4.01
C ASP A 110 6.53 12.16 4.84
N PHE A 111 5.64 11.33 4.25
CA PHE A 111 4.48 10.74 4.97
C PHE A 111 4.04 9.42 4.33
N PHE A 112 3.26 8.67 5.08
CA PHE A 112 2.52 7.52 4.53
C PHE A 112 1.09 7.46 5.09
N VAL A 113 0.20 6.82 4.34
CA VAL A 113 -1.17 6.51 4.78
C VAL A 113 -1.47 5.04 4.48
N MET A 114 -1.65 4.26 5.53
CA MET A 114 -2.05 2.85 5.43
C MET A 114 -3.52 2.70 5.85
N GLU A 115 -4.36 2.31 4.91
CA GLU A 115 -5.77 1.99 5.16
C GLU A 115 -5.92 0.53 5.56
N ASN A 116 -6.81 0.26 6.51
CA ASN A 116 -7.18 -1.12 6.82
C ASN A 116 -8.54 -1.18 7.55
N VAL A 117 -9.11 -2.39 7.64
CA VAL A 117 -10.40 -2.60 8.31
C VAL A 117 -10.27 -2.52 9.84
N LYS A 118 -11.35 -2.08 10.49
CA LYS A 118 -11.44 -1.98 11.97
C LYS A 118 -11.05 -3.28 12.69
N GLY A 119 -11.24 -4.44 12.04
CA GLY A 119 -10.88 -5.75 12.58
C GLY A 119 -9.39 -5.88 12.94
N MET A 120 -8.50 -5.15 12.26
CA MET A 120 -7.06 -5.12 12.56
C MET A 120 -6.76 -4.62 13.98
N LEU A 121 -7.57 -3.71 14.52
CA LEU A 121 -7.42 -3.17 15.88
C LEU A 121 -7.69 -4.20 16.97
N THR A 122 -8.51 -5.22 16.68
CA THR A 122 -9.04 -6.15 17.69
C THR A 122 -8.51 -7.57 17.54
N LEU A 123 -8.10 -7.99 16.34
CA LEU A 123 -7.56 -9.33 16.13
C LEU A 123 -6.27 -9.52 16.92
N ASN A 124 -6.14 -10.67 17.55
CA ASN A 124 -5.00 -11.01 18.41
C ASN A 124 -4.68 -9.89 19.44
N LYS A 125 -5.73 -9.33 20.04
CA LYS A 125 -5.63 -8.22 21.03
C LYS A 125 -4.88 -6.98 20.48
N GLY A 126 -4.99 -6.73 19.17
CA GLY A 126 -4.35 -5.61 18.49
C GLY A 126 -2.83 -5.77 18.29
N ALA A 127 -2.31 -7.01 18.35
CA ALA A 127 -0.88 -7.27 18.24
C ALA A 127 -0.27 -6.72 16.94
N PHE A 128 -0.98 -6.81 15.81
CA PHE A 128 -0.53 -6.29 14.52
C PHE A 128 -0.34 -4.78 14.52
N VAL A 129 -1.30 -4.04 15.08
CA VAL A 129 -1.22 -2.58 15.18
C VAL A 129 -0.08 -2.17 16.13
N LYS A 130 0.09 -2.90 17.25
CA LYS A 130 1.18 -2.65 18.18
C LYS A 130 2.55 -2.90 17.54
N ASP A 131 2.70 -3.98 16.76
CA ASP A 131 3.92 -4.28 16.04
C ASP A 131 4.24 -3.18 15.01
N LEU A 132 3.23 -2.76 14.27
CA LEU A 132 3.37 -1.70 13.27
C LEU A 132 3.77 -0.36 13.90
N LEU A 133 3.09 0.06 14.96
CA LEU A 133 3.41 1.30 15.68
C LEU A 133 4.81 1.24 16.30
N LYS A 134 5.23 0.07 16.80
CA LYS A 134 6.58 -0.13 17.32
C LYS A 134 7.62 0.07 16.22
N ARG A 135 7.46 -0.57 15.06
CA ARG A 135 8.40 -0.47 13.93
C ARG A 135 8.54 0.96 13.43
N PHE A 136 7.42 1.63 13.18
CA PHE A 136 7.47 3.03 12.72
C PHE A 136 7.93 4.00 13.82
N GLY A 137 7.69 3.70 15.12
CA GLY A 137 8.16 4.52 16.24
C GLY A 137 9.63 4.33 16.59
N GLU A 138 10.24 3.18 16.24
CA GLU A 138 11.69 2.94 16.46
C GLU A 138 12.54 3.58 15.35
N ASP A 139 11.96 3.82 14.17
CA ASP A 139 12.64 4.30 12.97
C ASP A 139 12.36 5.79 12.66
N GLY A 140 11.44 6.43 13.39
CA GLY A 140 10.95 7.81 13.14
C GLY A 140 11.41 8.83 14.15
#